data_c0bf188e8d71cdf28c5302491f2e72d5
#
_entry.id   c0bf188e8d71cdf28c5302491f2e72d5
#
_cell.length_a   1.000
_cell.length_b   1.000
_cell.length_c   1.000
_cell.angle_alpha   90.00
_cell.angle_beta   90.00
_cell.angle_gamma   90.00
#
_symmetry.space_group_name_H-M   'P 1'
#
loop_
_entity.id
_entity.type
_entity.pdbx_description
1 polymer ?
#
loop_
_entity_poly.entity_id
_entity_poly.type
_entity_poly.pdbx_seq_one_letter_code
_entity_poly.pdbx_strand_id
1 'polypeptide(L)'
;MRFLLFIFIATLCINAPGQSGRVNPTATPPASTVATELSIKQMFEEANGYNRVKFAEYEQKKIAYSEKLRLSTERAQRQLAAKYATAAATRTNLTGEEIYYVGLLNWIAENYDGTIESLKKFLDSPDQKPERTQNARSILVFVFAKQKKFDEALKYLADYEAAGTPKTVDRWRMNSELAKSYVATKDLSKALTFAMRSYDASKALIKDPTAKVNPADAVLDAGMLVFEINRDLGKMKEADTALADMRDLAGSINSPTFFYYSADKLVTYQIETGRKTLGMETYLAALNQAGKDFAARGTNNEALDRLKKREKQYKLLMEPAPELVGMVEWFPGTPKTLASLKGKVVLLDFWATWCGPCFDAFPALAEWHQDFSGDGLVIVGMTRYYGRAEGMPADHPSEIAFLKRFKEKQKLDYDFAVADDQFTQVSYAATGLPTTVLIDRKGVVRYVESGTNPTRIEELRAMVIKLLSEK
;
A
#
# COMPACT_ATOMS: atom_id res chain seq x y z
N MET A 1 -0.36 10.09 8.00
CA MET A 1 -0.77 8.68 7.83
C MET A 1 -1.99 8.64 6.91
N ARG A 2 -1.77 8.64 5.61
CA ARG A 2 -2.82 8.42 4.62
C ARG A 2 -2.70 6.97 4.17
N PHE A 3 -3.57 6.11 4.71
CA PHE A 3 -3.69 4.73 4.26
C PHE A 3 -4.12 4.72 2.80
N LEU A 4 -3.34 4.04 1.95
CA LEU A 4 -3.74 3.72 0.59
C LEU A 4 -5.01 2.86 0.64
N LEU A 5 -6.11 3.48 0.24
CA LEU A 5 -7.41 2.85 0.13
C LEU A 5 -7.41 1.97 -1.12
N PHE A 6 -7.09 0.69 -1.00
CA PHE A 6 -7.45 -0.27 -2.03
C PHE A 6 -8.98 -0.45 -2.00
N ILE A 7 -9.68 0.36 -2.77
CA ILE A 7 -11.08 0.11 -3.05
C ILE A 7 -11.14 -0.99 -4.10
N PHE A 8 -11.04 -2.26 -3.66
CA PHE A 8 -11.49 -3.37 -4.48
C PHE A 8 -13.03 -3.38 -4.45
N ILE A 9 -13.63 -2.78 -5.47
CA ILE A 9 -15.06 -2.91 -5.72
C ILE A 9 -15.29 -4.36 -6.12
N ALA A 10 -16.02 -5.10 -5.28
CA ALA A 10 -16.40 -6.48 -5.57
C ALA A 10 -17.21 -6.52 -6.87
N THR A 11 -16.62 -7.10 -7.91
CA THR A 11 -17.32 -7.39 -9.17
C THR A 11 -18.28 -8.55 -8.91
N LEU A 12 -19.57 -8.29 -8.81
CA LEU A 12 -20.60 -9.31 -8.90
C LEU A 12 -20.63 -9.81 -10.36
N CYS A 13 -19.94 -10.90 -10.65
CA CYS A 13 -20.10 -11.61 -11.91
C CYS A 13 -21.36 -12.46 -11.86
N ILE A 14 -22.40 -12.03 -12.56
CA ILE A 14 -23.51 -12.89 -12.95
C ILE A 14 -23.11 -13.56 -14.26
N ASN A 15 -22.94 -14.88 -14.25
CA ASN A 15 -22.72 -15.67 -15.46
C ASN A 15 -24.01 -15.66 -16.31
N ALA A 16 -23.95 -15.13 -17.51
CA ALA A 16 -24.93 -15.41 -18.56
C ALA A 16 -24.28 -16.34 -19.60
N PRO A 17 -24.97 -17.40 -20.05
CA PRO A 17 -24.42 -18.29 -21.06
C PRO A 17 -24.38 -17.62 -22.42
N GLY A 18 -23.22 -17.71 -23.08
CA GLY A 18 -23.03 -17.20 -24.43
C GLY A 18 -23.77 -18.04 -25.47
N GLN A 19 -24.56 -17.40 -26.31
CA GLN A 19 -24.96 -17.96 -27.59
C GLN A 19 -24.24 -17.23 -28.72
N SER A 20 -23.43 -17.97 -29.45
CA SER A 20 -22.77 -17.54 -30.68
C SER A 20 -23.79 -17.59 -31.83
N GLY A 21 -24.21 -16.44 -32.34
CA GLY A 21 -24.95 -16.29 -33.56
C GLY A 21 -24.22 -15.40 -34.55
N ARG A 22 -23.77 -15.99 -35.68
CA ARG A 22 -23.29 -15.23 -36.85
C ARG A 22 -24.45 -14.45 -37.45
N VAL A 23 -24.31 -13.13 -37.64
CA VAL A 23 -25.25 -12.30 -38.42
C VAL A 23 -24.53 -11.73 -39.61
N ASN A 24 -25.11 -11.97 -40.81
CA ASN A 24 -24.73 -11.39 -42.10
C ASN A 24 -25.05 -9.88 -42.17
N PRO A 25 -24.24 -9.07 -42.87
CA PRO A 25 -24.48 -7.63 -42.99
C PRO A 25 -25.23 -7.32 -44.26
N THR A 26 -26.54 -7.18 -44.19
CA THR A 26 -27.31 -6.38 -45.15
C THR A 26 -28.68 -6.03 -44.58
N ALA A 27 -28.79 -4.86 -44.00
CA ALA A 27 -30.07 -4.11 -43.93
C ALA A 27 -29.81 -2.63 -43.61
N THR A 28 -30.34 -1.77 -44.44
CA THR A 28 -30.44 -0.31 -44.31
C THR A 28 -31.04 0.07 -42.95
N PRO A 29 -30.51 1.08 -42.23
CA PRO A 29 -31.07 1.45 -40.93
C PRO A 29 -32.41 2.16 -41.09
N PRO A 30 -33.45 1.78 -40.33
CA PRO A 30 -34.64 2.60 -40.22
C PRO A 30 -34.35 3.86 -39.41
N ALA A 31 -34.89 4.96 -39.85
CA ALA A 31 -34.83 6.26 -39.19
C ALA A 31 -35.47 6.21 -37.78
N SER A 32 -34.90 7.04 -36.88
CA SER A 32 -35.45 7.39 -35.58
C SER A 32 -35.50 6.27 -34.54
N THR A 33 -34.34 5.92 -33.95
CA THR A 33 -34.34 5.35 -32.61
C THR A 33 -34.43 6.49 -31.60
N VAL A 34 -35.54 6.58 -30.90
CA VAL A 34 -35.65 7.25 -29.61
C VAL A 34 -34.54 6.65 -28.76
N ALA A 35 -33.57 7.45 -28.31
CA ALA A 35 -32.52 7.02 -27.42
C ALA A 35 -33.22 6.42 -26.18
N THR A 36 -33.22 5.10 -26.05
CA THR A 36 -33.85 4.41 -24.92
C THR A 36 -33.09 4.86 -23.66
N GLU A 37 -33.77 5.59 -22.81
CA GLU A 37 -33.19 6.08 -21.58
C GLU A 37 -32.75 4.87 -20.74
N LEU A 38 -31.47 4.83 -20.33
CA LEU A 38 -30.91 3.71 -19.55
C LEU A 38 -31.73 3.49 -18.27
N SER A 39 -32.05 2.25 -17.95
CA SER A 39 -32.60 1.91 -16.63
C SER A 39 -31.58 2.17 -15.52
N ILE A 40 -32.03 2.43 -14.31
CA ILE A 40 -31.12 2.70 -13.15
C ILE A 40 -30.17 1.52 -12.94
N LYS A 41 -30.63 0.29 -13.14
CA LYS A 41 -29.79 -0.90 -13.10
C LYS A 41 -28.69 -0.87 -14.16
N GLN A 42 -28.99 -0.51 -15.39
CA GLN A 42 -28.00 -0.37 -16.47
C GLN A 42 -26.98 0.74 -16.16
N MET A 43 -27.43 1.89 -15.63
CA MET A 43 -26.54 2.96 -15.15
C MET A 43 -25.55 2.46 -14.09
N PHE A 44 -26.06 1.68 -13.13
CA PHE A 44 -25.21 1.05 -12.10
C PHE A 44 -24.22 0.05 -12.72
N GLU A 45 -24.69 -0.85 -13.60
CA GLU A 45 -23.83 -1.87 -14.23
C GLU A 45 -22.70 -1.23 -15.04
N GLU A 46 -22.99 -0.14 -15.77
CA GLU A 46 -21.97 0.62 -16.51
C GLU A 46 -20.98 1.30 -15.56
N ALA A 47 -21.45 2.02 -14.55
CA ALA A 47 -20.57 2.67 -13.58
C ALA A 47 -19.72 1.65 -12.79
N ASN A 48 -20.33 0.53 -12.36
CA ASN A 48 -19.63 -0.53 -11.63
C ASN A 48 -18.59 -1.26 -12.49
N GLY A 49 -18.88 -1.45 -13.77
CA GLY A 49 -17.99 -2.09 -14.74
C GLY A 49 -16.92 -1.19 -15.34
N TYR A 50 -16.98 0.12 -15.11
CA TYR A 50 -16.18 1.13 -15.82
C TYR A 50 -14.68 0.85 -15.77
N ASN A 51 -14.11 0.65 -14.58
CA ASN A 51 -12.67 0.41 -14.43
C ASN A 51 -12.23 -0.86 -15.16
N ARG A 52 -12.98 -1.94 -15.06
CA ARG A 52 -12.67 -3.20 -15.76
C ARG A 52 -12.62 -3.00 -17.27
N VAL A 53 -13.60 -2.30 -17.81
CA VAL A 53 -13.67 -2.00 -19.27
C VAL A 53 -12.48 -1.14 -19.68
N LYS A 54 -12.18 -0.10 -18.92
CA LYS A 54 -11.06 0.81 -19.22
C LYS A 54 -9.70 0.13 -19.15
N PHE A 55 -9.44 -0.69 -18.13
CA PHE A 55 -8.18 -1.40 -18.07
C PHE A 55 -8.03 -2.45 -19.18
N ALA A 56 -9.10 -3.12 -19.60
CA ALA A 56 -9.07 -3.97 -20.79
C ALA A 56 -8.77 -3.18 -22.08
N GLU A 57 -9.33 -1.96 -22.25
CA GLU A 57 -8.99 -1.07 -23.36
C GLU A 57 -7.51 -0.64 -23.33
N TYR A 58 -6.95 -0.33 -22.13
CA TYR A 58 -5.55 0.05 -21.99
C TYR A 58 -4.61 -1.10 -22.36
N GLU A 59 -4.94 -2.30 -21.95
CA GLU A 59 -4.19 -3.52 -22.31
C GLU A 59 -4.18 -3.73 -23.82
N GLN A 60 -5.34 -3.66 -24.47
CA GLN A 60 -5.46 -3.77 -25.94
C GLN A 60 -4.62 -2.71 -26.66
N LYS A 61 -4.59 -1.48 -26.13
CA LYS A 61 -3.81 -0.36 -26.67
C LYS A 61 -2.33 -0.39 -26.24
N LYS A 62 -1.89 -1.40 -25.49
CA LYS A 62 -0.53 -1.53 -24.94
C LYS A 62 -0.10 -0.30 -24.11
N ILE A 63 -1.05 0.36 -23.43
CA ILE A 63 -0.74 1.46 -22.52
C ILE A 63 -0.23 0.86 -21.21
N ALA A 64 0.99 1.23 -20.83
CA ALA A 64 1.60 0.74 -19.61
C ALA A 64 0.80 1.18 -18.36
N TYR A 65 0.68 0.28 -17.39
CA TYR A 65 0.10 0.61 -16.09
C TYR A 65 0.91 1.69 -15.39
N SER A 66 0.23 2.64 -14.79
CA SER A 66 0.82 3.61 -13.88
C SER A 66 -0.20 3.97 -12.80
N GLU A 67 0.29 4.35 -11.62
CA GLU A 67 -0.56 4.81 -10.52
C GLU A 67 -1.40 6.03 -10.91
N LYS A 68 -0.84 6.95 -11.68
CA LYS A 68 -1.56 8.10 -12.24
C LYS A 68 -2.73 7.67 -13.13
N LEU A 69 -2.51 6.64 -13.96
CA LEU A 69 -3.56 6.09 -14.83
C LEU A 69 -4.68 5.45 -14.00
N ARG A 70 -4.33 4.68 -12.96
CA ARG A 70 -5.27 4.08 -12.03
C ARG A 70 -6.16 5.14 -11.36
N LEU A 71 -5.51 6.13 -10.73
CA LEU A 71 -6.23 7.20 -10.02
C LEU A 71 -7.13 8.04 -10.93
N SER A 72 -6.68 8.30 -12.17
CA SER A 72 -7.52 9.03 -13.17
C SER A 72 -8.73 8.21 -13.59
N THR A 73 -8.58 6.90 -13.75
CA THR A 73 -9.68 6.00 -14.14
C THR A 73 -10.71 5.86 -13.02
N GLU A 74 -10.26 5.71 -11.77
CA GLU A 74 -11.15 5.69 -10.61
C GLU A 74 -11.90 7.01 -10.42
N ARG A 75 -11.25 8.15 -10.67
CA ARG A 75 -11.91 9.45 -10.64
C ARG A 75 -13.00 9.54 -11.71
N ALA A 76 -12.73 9.07 -12.94
CA ALA A 76 -13.71 9.04 -14.01
C ALA A 76 -14.90 8.12 -13.68
N GLN A 77 -14.66 6.97 -13.07
CA GLN A 77 -15.72 6.09 -12.57
C GLN A 77 -16.63 6.81 -11.56
N ARG A 78 -16.04 7.48 -10.55
CA ARG A 78 -16.80 8.23 -9.55
C ARG A 78 -17.65 9.34 -10.18
N GLN A 79 -17.09 10.06 -11.16
CA GLN A 79 -17.81 11.10 -11.89
C GLN A 79 -18.98 10.54 -12.71
N LEU A 80 -18.80 9.38 -13.36
CA LEU A 80 -19.86 8.69 -14.07
C LEU A 80 -20.98 8.26 -13.13
N ALA A 81 -20.63 7.64 -12.00
CA ALA A 81 -21.59 7.22 -10.99
C ALA A 81 -22.37 8.40 -10.40
N ALA A 82 -21.70 9.53 -10.12
CA ALA A 82 -22.33 10.75 -9.63
C ALA A 82 -23.33 11.33 -10.65
N LYS A 83 -22.94 11.37 -11.94
CA LYS A 83 -23.83 11.77 -13.04
C LYS A 83 -25.10 10.91 -13.07
N TYR A 84 -24.93 9.58 -12.97
CA TYR A 84 -26.06 8.66 -13.00
C TYR A 84 -26.91 8.72 -11.74
N ALA A 85 -26.32 8.90 -10.56
CA ALA A 85 -27.06 9.12 -9.32
C ALA A 85 -27.94 10.38 -9.40
N THR A 86 -27.40 11.48 -9.95
CA THR A 86 -28.15 12.72 -10.17
C THR A 86 -29.31 12.50 -11.16
N ALA A 87 -29.06 11.82 -12.27
CA ALA A 87 -30.10 11.51 -13.26
C ALA A 87 -31.19 10.58 -12.68
N ALA A 88 -30.81 9.61 -11.86
CA ALA A 88 -31.76 8.74 -11.18
C ALA A 88 -32.61 9.48 -10.14
N ALA A 89 -32.06 10.47 -9.45
CA ALA A 89 -32.76 11.27 -8.45
C ALA A 89 -33.91 12.13 -9.03
N THR A 90 -33.90 12.40 -10.35
CA THR A 90 -35.02 13.14 -11.02
C THR A 90 -36.22 12.24 -11.32
N ARG A 91 -36.09 10.92 -11.17
CA ARG A 91 -37.16 9.94 -11.46
C ARG A 91 -38.09 9.81 -10.25
N THR A 92 -39.38 9.71 -10.54
CA THR A 92 -40.42 9.51 -9.51
C THR A 92 -40.86 8.06 -9.47
N ASN A 93 -41.49 7.65 -8.37
CA ASN A 93 -42.08 6.31 -8.17
C ASN A 93 -41.08 5.17 -8.36
N LEU A 94 -39.86 5.32 -7.85
CA LEU A 94 -38.84 4.27 -7.90
C LEU A 94 -39.29 3.04 -7.12
N THR A 95 -39.08 1.86 -7.69
CA THR A 95 -39.25 0.57 -7.01
C THR A 95 -38.16 0.38 -5.95
N GLY A 96 -38.35 -0.54 -5.01
CA GLY A 96 -37.32 -0.89 -4.02
C GLY A 96 -36.01 -1.31 -4.67
N GLU A 97 -36.05 -2.06 -5.77
CA GLU A 97 -34.86 -2.44 -6.54
C GLU A 97 -34.14 -1.23 -7.15
N GLU A 98 -34.86 -0.27 -7.69
CA GLU A 98 -34.26 0.94 -8.25
C GLU A 98 -33.64 1.83 -7.18
N ILE A 99 -34.31 2.00 -6.04
CA ILE A 99 -33.76 2.71 -4.86
C ILE A 99 -32.46 2.08 -4.39
N TYR A 100 -32.36 0.74 -4.36
CA TYR A 100 -31.13 0.03 -4.05
C TYR A 100 -30.00 0.39 -5.02
N TYR A 101 -30.24 0.38 -6.34
CA TYR A 101 -29.22 0.78 -7.32
C TYR A 101 -28.85 2.24 -7.25
N VAL A 102 -29.76 3.14 -6.89
CA VAL A 102 -29.42 4.55 -6.60
C VAL A 102 -28.46 4.63 -5.42
N GLY A 103 -28.69 3.86 -4.36
CA GLY A 103 -27.78 3.75 -3.23
C GLY A 103 -26.39 3.25 -3.62
N LEU A 104 -26.31 2.28 -4.53
CA LEU A 104 -25.03 1.78 -5.02
C LEU A 104 -24.32 2.77 -5.95
N LEU A 105 -25.04 3.56 -6.77
CA LEU A 105 -24.47 4.64 -7.57
C LEU A 105 -23.87 5.72 -6.67
N ASN A 106 -24.59 6.14 -5.63
CA ASN A 106 -24.08 7.09 -4.64
C ASN A 106 -22.85 6.54 -3.91
N TRP A 107 -22.85 5.23 -3.59
CA TRP A 107 -21.70 4.55 -3.00
C TRP A 107 -20.46 4.60 -3.89
N ILE A 108 -20.57 4.29 -5.19
CA ILE A 108 -19.46 4.39 -6.15
C ILE A 108 -18.99 5.85 -6.29
N ALA A 109 -19.90 6.79 -6.24
CA ALA A 109 -19.62 8.23 -6.32
C ALA A 109 -18.99 8.80 -5.03
N GLU A 110 -18.88 8.01 -3.96
CA GLU A 110 -18.46 8.44 -2.61
C GLU A 110 -19.40 9.51 -2.00
N ASN A 111 -20.65 9.59 -2.49
CA ASN A 111 -21.71 10.41 -1.90
C ASN A 111 -22.34 9.64 -0.72
N TYR A 112 -21.71 9.72 0.44
CA TYR A 112 -22.10 8.92 1.61
C TYR A 112 -23.50 9.27 2.13
N ASP A 113 -23.91 10.53 2.10
CA ASP A 113 -25.25 10.93 2.56
C ASP A 113 -26.33 10.39 1.63
N GLY A 114 -26.16 10.49 0.29
CA GLY A 114 -27.06 9.90 -0.67
C GLY A 114 -27.09 8.36 -0.60
N THR A 115 -25.95 7.73 -0.26
CA THR A 115 -25.88 6.28 -0.01
C THR A 115 -26.74 5.90 1.19
N ILE A 116 -26.59 6.61 2.33
CA ILE A 116 -27.35 6.36 3.55
C ILE A 116 -28.84 6.52 3.30
N GLU A 117 -29.24 7.65 2.70
CA GLU A 117 -30.66 7.95 2.43
C GLU A 117 -31.29 6.84 1.57
N SER A 118 -30.65 6.51 0.44
CA SER A 118 -31.20 5.54 -0.51
C SER A 118 -31.24 4.13 0.08
N LEU A 119 -30.17 3.68 0.73
CA LEU A 119 -30.12 2.32 1.28
C LEU A 119 -31.03 2.15 2.49
N LYS A 120 -31.22 3.17 3.32
CA LYS A 120 -32.23 3.13 4.40
C LYS A 120 -33.64 3.02 3.82
N LYS A 121 -33.96 3.89 2.83
CA LYS A 121 -35.26 3.84 2.13
C LYS A 121 -35.49 2.46 1.45
N PHE A 122 -34.45 1.84 0.89
CA PHE A 122 -34.53 0.48 0.38
C PHE A 122 -34.84 -0.54 1.47
N LEU A 123 -34.18 -0.45 2.63
CA LEU A 123 -34.43 -1.36 3.76
C LEU A 123 -35.84 -1.23 4.35
N ASP A 124 -36.50 -0.08 4.18
CA ASP A 124 -37.88 0.15 4.59
C ASP A 124 -38.90 -0.26 3.49
N SER A 125 -38.46 -0.63 2.29
CA SER A 125 -39.34 -1.01 1.18
C SER A 125 -39.84 -2.46 1.30
N PRO A 126 -40.98 -2.82 0.70
CA PRO A 126 -41.52 -4.17 0.78
C PRO A 126 -40.76 -5.19 -0.08
N ASP A 127 -40.01 -4.74 -1.10
CA ASP A 127 -39.35 -5.59 -2.11
C ASP A 127 -37.92 -5.96 -1.74
N GLN A 128 -37.71 -6.45 -0.52
CA GLN A 128 -36.39 -6.80 -0.03
C GLN A 128 -35.98 -8.22 -0.42
N LYS A 129 -34.95 -8.37 -1.28
CA LYS A 129 -34.29 -9.65 -1.47
C LYS A 129 -33.20 -9.82 -0.40
N PRO A 130 -33.12 -10.98 0.29
CA PRO A 130 -32.17 -11.19 1.40
C PRO A 130 -30.72 -10.81 1.08
N GLU A 131 -30.26 -11.14 -0.12
CA GLU A 131 -28.89 -10.82 -0.54
C GLU A 131 -28.65 -9.30 -0.67
N ARG A 132 -29.61 -8.54 -1.23
CA ARG A 132 -29.51 -7.09 -1.36
C ARG A 132 -29.64 -6.41 0.00
N THR A 133 -30.49 -6.92 0.87
CA THR A 133 -30.64 -6.45 2.25
C THR A 133 -29.33 -6.58 3.02
N GLN A 134 -28.66 -7.72 2.91
CA GLN A 134 -27.36 -7.93 3.54
C GLN A 134 -26.28 -7.02 2.94
N ASN A 135 -26.24 -6.87 1.62
CA ASN A 135 -25.30 -5.94 0.98
C ASN A 135 -25.56 -4.48 1.39
N ALA A 136 -26.82 -4.04 1.46
CA ALA A 136 -27.16 -2.70 1.92
C ALA A 136 -26.72 -2.47 3.37
N ARG A 137 -26.93 -3.43 4.27
CA ARG A 137 -26.47 -3.35 5.66
C ARG A 137 -24.96 -3.25 5.74
N SER A 138 -24.21 -4.08 4.99
CA SER A 138 -22.74 -4.04 5.01
C SER A 138 -22.20 -2.70 4.52
N ILE A 139 -22.79 -2.12 3.47
CA ILE A 139 -22.42 -0.77 2.99
C ILE A 139 -22.75 0.30 4.03
N LEU A 140 -23.89 0.22 4.71
CA LEU A 140 -24.24 1.17 5.75
C LEU A 140 -23.28 1.10 6.94
N VAL A 141 -22.84 -0.09 7.36
CA VAL A 141 -21.77 -0.22 8.37
C VAL A 141 -20.53 0.55 7.93
N PHE A 142 -20.10 0.34 6.70
CA PHE A 142 -18.90 0.97 6.15
C PHE A 142 -19.04 2.51 6.10
N VAL A 143 -20.15 3.00 5.56
CA VAL A 143 -20.36 4.44 5.40
C VAL A 143 -20.48 5.16 6.75
N PHE A 144 -21.23 4.59 7.70
CA PHE A 144 -21.35 5.16 9.04
C PHE A 144 -20.01 5.13 9.80
N ALA A 145 -19.22 4.07 9.66
CA ALA A 145 -17.88 4.01 10.23
C ALA A 145 -16.99 5.11 9.66
N LYS A 146 -17.01 5.32 8.34
CA LYS A 146 -16.28 6.42 7.67
C LYS A 146 -16.69 7.81 8.16
N GLN A 147 -17.98 8.01 8.41
CA GLN A 147 -18.51 9.24 8.98
C GLN A 147 -18.32 9.34 10.51
N LYS A 148 -17.69 8.33 11.14
CA LYS A 148 -17.50 8.26 12.61
C LYS A 148 -18.81 8.22 13.41
N LYS A 149 -19.91 7.82 12.77
CA LYS A 149 -21.22 7.57 13.38
C LYS A 149 -21.26 6.11 13.87
N PHE A 150 -20.55 5.87 14.96
CA PHE A 150 -20.28 4.50 15.41
C PHE A 150 -21.52 3.76 15.91
N ASP A 151 -22.44 4.44 16.57
CA ASP A 151 -23.65 3.80 17.10
C ASP A 151 -24.51 3.24 15.97
N GLU A 152 -24.67 3.99 14.88
CA GLU A 152 -25.39 3.54 13.70
C GLU A 152 -24.62 2.42 12.98
N ALA A 153 -23.31 2.54 12.86
CA ALA A 153 -22.49 1.49 12.25
C ALA A 153 -22.62 0.18 13.02
N LEU A 154 -22.57 0.21 14.35
CA LEU A 154 -22.71 -0.96 15.21
C LEU A 154 -24.11 -1.56 15.18
N LYS A 155 -25.15 -0.73 15.10
CA LYS A 155 -26.53 -1.20 14.90
C LYS A 155 -26.66 -2.02 13.61
N TYR A 156 -26.21 -1.46 12.48
CA TYR A 156 -26.28 -2.19 11.20
C TYR A 156 -25.36 -3.41 11.16
N LEU A 157 -24.24 -3.41 11.86
CA LEU A 157 -23.41 -4.61 12.03
C LEU A 157 -24.16 -5.71 12.80
N ALA A 158 -24.83 -5.35 13.89
CA ALA A 158 -25.66 -6.30 14.66
C ALA A 158 -26.81 -6.86 13.80
N ASP A 159 -27.50 -6.00 13.05
CA ASP A 159 -28.58 -6.41 12.13
C ASP A 159 -28.03 -7.32 10.99
N TYR A 160 -26.81 -7.09 10.52
CA TYR A 160 -26.13 -7.93 9.52
C TYR A 160 -25.80 -9.32 10.09
N GLU A 161 -25.24 -9.36 11.29
CA GLU A 161 -24.84 -10.62 11.93
C GLU A 161 -26.04 -11.48 12.36
N ALA A 162 -27.14 -10.85 12.75
CA ALA A 162 -28.37 -11.55 13.17
C ALA A 162 -29.14 -12.17 11.99
N ALA A 163 -28.94 -11.72 10.77
CA ALA A 163 -29.75 -12.10 9.62
C ALA A 163 -29.08 -13.17 8.75
N GLY A 164 -29.33 -14.43 9.05
CA GLY A 164 -29.09 -15.51 8.11
C GLY A 164 -27.64 -15.96 7.96
N THR A 165 -27.05 -15.82 6.77
CA THR A 165 -25.70 -16.30 6.43
C THR A 165 -24.76 -15.13 6.14
N PRO A 166 -24.08 -14.59 7.14
CA PRO A 166 -23.10 -13.52 6.93
C PRO A 166 -21.93 -13.99 6.07
N LYS A 167 -21.57 -13.20 5.05
CA LYS A 167 -20.42 -13.49 4.18
C LYS A 167 -19.11 -13.16 4.88
N THR A 168 -18.15 -14.07 4.86
CA THR A 168 -16.83 -13.89 5.49
C THR A 168 -16.11 -12.65 4.95
N VAL A 169 -16.20 -12.38 3.64
CA VAL A 169 -15.59 -11.19 3.02
C VAL A 169 -16.19 -9.88 3.53
N ASP A 170 -17.50 -9.84 3.79
CA ASP A 170 -18.16 -8.64 4.33
C ASP A 170 -17.79 -8.44 5.79
N ARG A 171 -17.70 -9.51 6.59
CA ARG A 171 -17.20 -9.47 7.98
C ARG A 171 -15.79 -8.88 8.04
N TRP A 172 -14.88 -9.38 7.20
CA TRP A 172 -13.54 -8.85 7.10
C TRP A 172 -13.56 -7.35 6.80
N ARG A 173 -14.28 -6.92 5.77
CA ARG A 173 -14.32 -5.51 5.33
C ARG A 173 -14.94 -4.58 6.36
N MET A 174 -16.10 -4.94 6.91
CA MET A 174 -16.80 -4.11 7.91
C MET A 174 -15.95 -3.92 9.17
N ASN A 175 -15.38 -5.00 9.71
CA ASN A 175 -14.54 -4.92 10.89
C ASN A 175 -13.23 -4.18 10.61
N SER A 176 -12.62 -4.34 9.43
CA SER A 176 -11.43 -3.57 9.02
C SER A 176 -11.72 -2.07 8.98
N GLU A 177 -12.85 -1.65 8.40
CA GLU A 177 -13.22 -0.23 8.34
C GLU A 177 -13.52 0.35 9.72
N LEU A 178 -14.26 -0.38 10.56
CA LEU A 178 -14.51 0.02 11.95
C LEU A 178 -13.19 0.20 12.70
N ALA A 179 -12.27 -0.76 12.60
CA ALA A 179 -10.96 -0.66 13.24
C ALA A 179 -10.20 0.60 12.78
N LYS A 180 -10.10 0.82 11.46
CA LYS A 180 -9.45 2.02 10.88
C LYS A 180 -10.10 3.33 11.35
N SER A 181 -11.42 3.35 11.42
CA SER A 181 -12.19 4.53 11.86
C SER A 181 -11.98 4.82 13.35
N TYR A 182 -11.88 3.78 14.20
CA TYR A 182 -11.55 3.95 15.62
C TYR A 182 -10.07 4.37 15.81
N VAL A 183 -9.13 3.87 14.99
CA VAL A 183 -7.74 4.38 14.99
C VAL A 183 -7.72 5.88 14.68
N ALA A 184 -8.49 6.32 13.68
CA ALA A 184 -8.58 7.74 13.30
C ALA A 184 -9.15 8.64 14.40
N THR A 185 -9.94 8.09 15.32
CA THR A 185 -10.46 8.79 16.52
C THR A 185 -9.64 8.52 17.79
N LYS A 186 -8.51 7.79 17.66
CA LYS A 186 -7.60 7.43 18.76
C LYS A 186 -8.23 6.52 19.84
N ASP A 187 -9.36 5.87 19.57
CA ASP A 187 -9.93 4.83 20.45
C ASP A 187 -9.28 3.47 20.08
N LEU A 188 -8.01 3.32 20.47
CA LEU A 188 -7.22 2.14 20.12
C LEU A 188 -7.75 0.85 20.74
N SER A 189 -8.47 0.92 21.88
CA SER A 189 -9.05 -0.25 22.52
C SER A 189 -10.19 -0.85 21.68
N LYS A 190 -11.10 -0.02 21.21
CA LYS A 190 -12.17 -0.46 20.30
C LYS A 190 -11.60 -0.83 18.93
N ALA A 191 -10.63 -0.06 18.43
CA ALA A 191 -9.92 -0.39 17.19
C ALA A 191 -9.34 -1.81 17.22
N LEU A 192 -8.67 -2.20 18.31
CA LEU A 192 -8.09 -3.54 18.46
C LEU A 192 -9.17 -4.64 18.41
N THR A 193 -10.31 -4.41 19.07
CA THR A 193 -11.42 -5.37 19.05
C THR A 193 -11.89 -5.68 17.62
N PHE A 194 -12.09 -4.64 16.81
CA PHE A 194 -12.54 -4.82 15.42
C PHE A 194 -11.41 -5.29 14.50
N ALA A 195 -10.14 -4.88 14.73
CA ALA A 195 -8.99 -5.39 14.00
C ALA A 195 -8.82 -6.91 14.18
N MET A 196 -8.97 -7.43 15.41
CA MET A 196 -8.92 -8.86 15.68
C MET A 196 -10.06 -9.62 14.97
N ARG A 197 -11.31 -9.10 15.02
CA ARG A 197 -12.44 -9.71 14.29
C ARG A 197 -12.20 -9.69 12.77
N SER A 198 -11.63 -8.62 12.25
CA SER A 198 -11.24 -8.52 10.84
C SER A 198 -10.18 -9.57 10.49
N TYR A 199 -9.17 -9.72 11.34
CA TYR A 199 -8.08 -10.68 11.14
C TYR A 199 -8.60 -12.13 11.17
N ASP A 200 -9.48 -12.48 12.10
CA ASP A 200 -10.08 -13.81 12.15
C ASP A 200 -10.96 -14.09 10.92
N ALA A 201 -11.73 -13.11 10.47
CA ALA A 201 -12.50 -13.24 9.24
C ALA A 201 -11.58 -13.40 8.01
N SER A 202 -10.47 -12.65 7.93
CA SER A 202 -9.52 -12.77 6.83
C SER A 202 -8.83 -14.14 6.78
N LYS A 203 -8.48 -14.72 7.93
CA LYS A 203 -7.97 -16.11 8.02
C LYS A 203 -8.99 -17.13 7.50
N ALA A 204 -10.27 -16.91 7.78
CA ALA A 204 -11.33 -17.80 7.29
C ALA A 204 -11.49 -17.74 5.76
N LEU A 205 -11.14 -16.63 5.10
CA LEU A 205 -11.16 -16.51 3.63
C LEU A 205 -10.19 -17.48 2.93
N ILE A 206 -9.10 -17.90 3.59
CA ILE A 206 -8.15 -18.86 3.03
C ILE A 206 -8.83 -20.20 2.70
N LYS A 207 -9.86 -20.55 3.47
CA LYS A 207 -10.63 -21.79 3.31
C LYS A 207 -11.90 -21.62 2.48
N ASP A 208 -12.18 -20.42 2.01
CA ASP A 208 -13.38 -20.10 1.22
C ASP A 208 -13.05 -20.04 -0.28
N PRO A 209 -13.31 -21.12 -1.05
CA PRO A 209 -13.02 -21.13 -2.48
C PRO A 209 -13.93 -20.19 -3.29
N THR A 210 -14.97 -19.66 -2.68
CA THR A 210 -15.91 -18.72 -3.32
C THR A 210 -15.50 -17.26 -3.13
N ALA A 211 -14.50 -17.01 -2.27
CA ALA A 211 -14.00 -15.67 -2.02
C ALA A 211 -13.39 -15.06 -3.31
N LYS A 212 -13.94 -13.93 -3.73
CA LYS A 212 -13.46 -13.18 -4.91
C LYS A 212 -12.40 -12.14 -4.53
N VAL A 213 -11.60 -12.42 -3.51
CA VAL A 213 -10.51 -11.60 -3.01
C VAL A 213 -9.27 -12.48 -2.86
N ASN A 214 -8.08 -11.89 -2.95
CA ASN A 214 -6.86 -12.61 -2.59
C ASN A 214 -6.84 -12.79 -1.06
N PRO A 215 -6.93 -14.01 -0.53
CA PRO A 215 -6.96 -14.21 0.91
C PRO A 215 -5.66 -13.78 1.59
N ALA A 216 -4.51 -13.93 0.93
CA ALA A 216 -3.21 -13.54 1.49
C ALA A 216 -3.14 -12.02 1.71
N ASP A 217 -3.65 -11.22 0.76
CA ASP A 217 -3.70 -9.77 0.90
C ASP A 217 -4.65 -9.35 2.03
N ALA A 218 -5.82 -10.01 2.14
CA ALA A 218 -6.77 -9.74 3.21
C ALA A 218 -6.18 -10.03 4.61
N VAL A 219 -5.44 -11.13 4.73
CA VAL A 219 -4.74 -11.50 5.98
C VAL A 219 -3.63 -10.52 6.29
N LEU A 220 -2.84 -10.13 5.29
CA LEU A 220 -1.76 -9.16 5.46
C LEU A 220 -2.31 -7.81 5.96
N ASP A 221 -3.33 -7.28 5.30
CA ASP A 221 -3.95 -6.01 5.69
C ASP A 221 -4.51 -6.05 7.12
N ALA A 222 -5.27 -7.08 7.45
CA ALA A 222 -5.91 -7.19 8.75
C ALA A 222 -4.88 -7.48 9.87
N GLY A 223 -3.91 -8.36 9.62
CA GLY A 223 -2.85 -8.70 10.57
C GLY A 223 -1.92 -7.51 10.84
N MET A 224 -1.57 -6.73 9.81
CA MET A 224 -0.80 -5.49 9.97
C MET A 224 -1.56 -4.47 10.82
N LEU A 225 -2.88 -4.36 10.67
CA LEU A 225 -3.69 -3.48 11.50
C LEU A 225 -3.67 -3.92 12.98
N VAL A 226 -3.73 -5.23 13.26
CA VAL A 226 -3.58 -5.76 14.63
C VAL A 226 -2.19 -5.45 15.18
N PHE A 227 -1.14 -5.64 14.40
CA PHE A 227 0.24 -5.31 14.77
C PHE A 227 0.38 -3.82 15.12
N GLU A 228 -0.05 -2.93 14.23
CA GLU A 228 0.11 -1.49 14.38
C GLU A 228 -0.63 -0.96 15.61
N ILE A 229 -1.85 -1.42 15.85
CA ILE A 229 -2.63 -1.02 17.03
C ILE A 229 -1.98 -1.52 18.31
N ASN A 230 -1.48 -2.76 18.36
CA ASN A 230 -0.78 -3.27 19.54
C ASN A 230 0.54 -2.51 19.79
N ARG A 231 1.30 -2.19 18.74
CA ARG A 231 2.48 -1.32 18.83
C ARG A 231 2.14 0.04 19.43
N ASP A 232 1.09 0.68 18.92
CA ASP A 232 0.67 2.03 19.36
C ASP A 232 0.08 2.04 20.78
N LEU A 233 -0.44 0.89 21.25
CA LEU A 233 -0.82 0.63 22.64
C LEU A 233 0.37 0.28 23.55
N GLY A 234 1.59 0.16 23.02
CA GLY A 234 2.77 -0.28 23.78
C GLY A 234 2.77 -1.77 24.14
N LYS A 235 1.87 -2.57 23.55
CA LYS A 235 1.74 -4.02 23.79
C LYS A 235 2.73 -4.79 22.90
N MET A 236 4.02 -4.70 23.25
CA MET A 236 5.11 -5.23 22.40
C MET A 236 5.01 -6.73 22.15
N LYS A 237 4.61 -7.52 23.15
CA LYS A 237 4.47 -8.98 23.01
C LYS A 237 3.34 -9.36 22.07
N GLU A 238 2.21 -8.69 22.18
CA GLU A 238 1.04 -8.90 21.29
C GLU A 238 1.34 -8.44 19.86
N ALA A 239 2.10 -7.36 19.70
CA ALA A 239 2.58 -6.91 18.39
C ALA A 239 3.51 -7.96 17.74
N ASP A 240 4.49 -8.51 18.49
CA ASP A 240 5.34 -9.61 18.02
C ASP A 240 4.50 -10.83 17.62
N THR A 241 3.50 -11.19 18.45
CA THR A 241 2.63 -12.35 18.22
C THR A 241 1.84 -12.19 16.91
N ALA A 242 1.30 -10.99 16.62
CA ALA A 242 0.57 -10.74 15.38
C ALA A 242 1.45 -10.97 14.14
N LEU A 243 2.70 -10.48 14.17
CA LEU A 243 3.64 -10.68 13.06
C LEU A 243 4.11 -12.13 12.93
N ALA A 244 4.32 -12.83 14.06
CA ALA A 244 4.69 -14.24 14.06
C ALA A 244 3.55 -15.12 13.51
N ASP A 245 2.30 -14.88 13.91
CA ASP A 245 1.12 -15.58 13.40
C ASP A 245 0.95 -15.40 11.88
N MET A 246 1.16 -14.18 11.37
CA MET A 246 1.16 -13.92 9.92
C MET A 246 2.28 -14.69 9.19
N ARG A 247 3.49 -14.72 9.76
CA ARG A 247 4.63 -15.48 9.18
C ARG A 247 4.32 -16.97 9.10
N ASP A 248 3.81 -17.53 10.18
CA ASP A 248 3.52 -18.96 10.26
C ASP A 248 2.37 -19.36 9.32
N LEU A 249 1.36 -18.50 9.23
CA LEU A 249 0.27 -18.66 8.26
C LEU A 249 0.78 -18.60 6.81
N ALA A 250 1.68 -17.66 6.51
CA ALA A 250 2.28 -17.54 5.18
C ALA A 250 3.05 -18.81 4.77
N GLY A 251 3.75 -19.46 5.72
CA GLY A 251 4.37 -20.77 5.52
C GLY A 251 3.32 -21.84 5.20
N SER A 252 2.21 -21.88 5.94
CA SER A 252 1.14 -22.87 5.76
C SER A 252 0.44 -22.80 4.40
N ILE A 253 0.26 -21.58 3.85
CA ILE A 253 -0.37 -21.33 2.54
C ILE A 253 0.64 -21.27 1.37
N ASN A 254 1.89 -21.61 1.62
CA ASN A 254 2.97 -21.61 0.63
C ASN A 254 3.16 -20.25 -0.07
N SER A 255 3.21 -19.15 0.70
CA SER A 255 3.46 -17.81 0.20
C SER A 255 4.82 -17.27 0.66
N PRO A 256 5.93 -17.48 -0.11
CA PRO A 256 7.27 -17.03 0.28
C PRO A 256 7.38 -15.51 0.45
N THR A 257 6.71 -14.75 -0.41
CA THR A 257 6.72 -13.27 -0.36
C THR A 257 6.04 -12.76 0.93
N PHE A 258 4.88 -13.32 1.30
CA PHE A 258 4.18 -12.95 2.52
C PHE A 258 4.98 -13.38 3.77
N PHE A 259 5.57 -14.58 3.74
CA PHE A 259 6.47 -15.06 4.80
C PHE A 259 7.64 -14.09 5.02
N TYR A 260 8.34 -13.74 3.94
CA TYR A 260 9.45 -12.79 4.01
C TYR A 260 8.99 -11.45 4.63
N TYR A 261 7.90 -10.89 4.15
CA TYR A 261 7.39 -9.61 4.64
C TYR A 261 7.10 -9.63 6.15
N SER A 262 6.42 -10.66 6.63
CA SER A 262 6.05 -10.79 8.04
C SER A 262 7.29 -11.04 8.92
N ALA A 263 8.21 -11.88 8.47
CA ALA A 263 9.46 -12.17 9.17
C ALA A 263 10.36 -10.93 9.25
N ASP A 264 10.57 -10.24 8.13
CA ASP A 264 11.38 -9.02 8.05
C ASP A 264 10.82 -7.92 8.98
N LYS A 265 9.49 -7.73 8.98
CA LYS A 265 8.84 -6.76 9.85
C LYS A 265 8.99 -7.10 11.33
N LEU A 266 8.88 -8.39 11.69
CA LEU A 266 9.06 -8.85 13.06
C LEU A 266 10.51 -8.64 13.56
N VAL A 267 11.49 -9.06 12.78
CA VAL A 267 12.92 -8.87 13.10
C VAL A 267 13.24 -7.38 13.24
N THR A 268 12.83 -6.58 12.28
CA THR A 268 13.05 -5.13 12.28
C THR A 268 12.41 -4.47 13.51
N TYR A 269 11.15 -4.79 13.82
CA TYR A 269 10.44 -4.24 14.96
C TYR A 269 11.11 -4.59 16.30
N GLN A 270 11.57 -5.84 16.45
CA GLN A 270 12.31 -6.27 17.66
C GLN A 270 13.63 -5.50 17.81
N ILE A 271 14.37 -5.30 16.72
CA ILE A 271 15.61 -4.52 16.73
C ILE A 271 15.33 -3.05 17.07
N GLU A 272 14.37 -2.42 16.39
CA GLU A 272 14.00 -1.00 16.58
C GLU A 272 13.50 -0.70 18.01
N THR A 273 12.95 -1.69 18.70
CA THR A 273 12.47 -1.58 20.08
C THR A 273 13.54 -1.96 21.12
N GLY A 274 14.82 -2.03 20.72
CA GLY A 274 15.96 -2.29 21.61
C GLY A 274 16.16 -3.78 21.97
N ARG A 275 15.44 -4.68 21.30
CA ARG A 275 15.51 -6.14 21.54
C ARG A 275 16.31 -6.85 20.43
N LYS A 276 17.50 -6.29 20.11
CA LYS A 276 18.32 -6.74 18.96
C LYS A 276 18.69 -8.22 19.04
N THR A 277 19.05 -8.72 20.22
CA THR A 277 19.37 -10.15 20.42
C THR A 277 18.19 -11.03 20.01
N LEU A 278 16.98 -10.71 20.50
CA LEU A 278 15.75 -11.41 20.13
C LEU A 278 15.48 -11.30 18.63
N GLY A 279 15.67 -10.12 18.05
CA GLY A 279 15.52 -9.91 16.61
C GLY A 279 16.44 -10.81 15.79
N MET A 280 17.69 -10.96 16.19
CA MET A 280 18.64 -11.84 15.50
C MET A 280 18.32 -13.33 15.70
N GLU A 281 17.83 -13.73 16.87
CA GLU A 281 17.32 -15.09 17.10
C GLU A 281 16.10 -15.37 16.21
N THR A 282 15.17 -14.43 16.14
CA THR A 282 13.98 -14.51 15.25
C THR A 282 14.39 -14.62 13.78
N TYR A 283 15.41 -13.86 13.35
CA TYR A 283 15.98 -13.97 12.01
C TYR A 283 16.49 -15.36 11.70
N LEU A 284 17.30 -15.95 12.61
CA LEU A 284 17.84 -17.29 12.43
C LEU A 284 16.73 -18.36 12.40
N ALA A 285 15.73 -18.21 13.27
CA ALA A 285 14.55 -19.08 13.28
C ALA A 285 13.75 -18.97 11.96
N ALA A 286 13.58 -17.75 11.42
CA ALA A 286 12.90 -17.52 10.15
C ALA A 286 13.67 -18.12 8.96
N LEU A 287 15.00 -18.05 8.94
CA LEU A 287 15.82 -18.72 7.92
C LEU A 287 15.61 -20.25 7.93
N ASN A 288 15.62 -20.85 9.12
CA ASN A 288 15.42 -22.29 9.28
C ASN A 288 14.01 -22.71 8.85
N GLN A 289 12.99 -21.94 9.27
CA GLN A 289 11.60 -22.18 8.90
C GLN A 289 11.39 -22.05 7.39
N ALA A 290 11.88 -20.95 6.76
CA ALA A 290 11.81 -20.77 5.31
C ALA A 290 12.48 -21.93 4.56
N GLY A 291 13.63 -22.41 5.05
CA GLY A 291 14.31 -23.58 4.50
C GLY A 291 13.45 -24.85 4.53
N LYS A 292 12.64 -25.05 5.58
CA LYS A 292 11.75 -26.22 5.70
C LYS A 292 10.47 -26.06 4.89
N ASP A 293 9.80 -24.91 4.98
CA ASP A 293 8.47 -24.72 4.43
C ASP A 293 8.45 -24.64 2.90
N PHE A 294 9.51 -24.07 2.31
CA PHE A 294 9.57 -23.80 0.86
C PHE A 294 10.53 -24.70 0.08
N ALA A 295 11.50 -25.39 0.71
CA ALA A 295 12.45 -26.24 0.01
C ALA A 295 11.81 -27.47 -0.65
N ALA A 296 10.79 -28.06 -0.03
CA ALA A 296 10.18 -29.32 -0.45
C ALA A 296 9.22 -29.16 -1.65
N ARG A 297 8.93 -27.95 -2.13
CA ARG A 297 7.88 -27.69 -3.10
C ARG A 297 8.36 -27.20 -4.46
N GLY A 298 9.68 -27.30 -4.75
CA GLY A 298 10.25 -26.94 -6.07
C GLY A 298 10.14 -25.43 -6.41
N THR A 299 9.71 -24.60 -5.48
CA THR A 299 9.70 -23.14 -5.61
C THR A 299 11.10 -22.61 -5.29
N ASN A 300 11.60 -21.65 -6.08
CA ASN A 300 12.75 -20.86 -5.67
C ASN A 300 12.48 -20.34 -4.26
N ASN A 301 13.41 -20.59 -3.34
CA ASN A 301 13.20 -20.20 -1.94
C ASN A 301 13.43 -18.68 -1.77
N GLU A 302 12.56 -17.91 -2.43
CA GLU A 302 12.60 -16.45 -2.46
C GLU A 302 12.66 -15.85 -1.05
N ALA A 303 11.90 -16.42 -0.10
CA ALA A 303 11.91 -15.96 1.28
C ALA A 303 13.29 -16.10 1.91
N LEU A 304 13.93 -17.25 1.75
CA LEU A 304 15.27 -17.53 2.27
C LEU A 304 16.31 -16.59 1.66
N ASP A 305 16.29 -16.41 0.33
CA ASP A 305 17.24 -15.57 -0.37
C ASP A 305 17.10 -14.10 -0.01
N ARG A 306 15.87 -13.62 0.15
CA ARG A 306 15.59 -12.24 0.57
C ARG A 306 16.02 -12.01 2.02
N LEU A 307 15.74 -12.94 2.95
CA LEU A 307 16.16 -12.84 4.34
C LEU A 307 17.71 -12.83 4.47
N LYS A 308 18.42 -13.69 3.72
CA LYS A 308 19.89 -13.69 3.70
C LYS A 308 20.47 -12.34 3.25
N LYS A 309 19.86 -11.69 2.27
CA LYS A 309 20.29 -10.35 1.80
C LYS A 309 20.09 -9.26 2.86
N ARG A 310 19.12 -9.44 3.77
CA ARG A 310 18.83 -8.50 4.88
C ARG A 310 19.80 -8.61 6.06
N GLU A 311 20.54 -9.68 6.20
CA GLU A 311 21.36 -9.95 7.38
C GLU A 311 22.29 -8.79 7.78
N LYS A 312 23.03 -8.23 6.79
CA LYS A 312 23.93 -7.10 7.06
C LYS A 312 23.17 -5.85 7.49
N GLN A 313 21.96 -5.63 6.95
CA GLN A 313 21.11 -4.50 7.32
C GLN A 313 20.58 -4.66 8.74
N TYR A 314 20.14 -5.86 9.16
CA TYR A 314 19.75 -6.13 10.55
C TYR A 314 20.91 -5.91 11.54
N LYS A 315 22.14 -6.33 11.17
CA LYS A 315 23.31 -6.09 11.98
C LYS A 315 23.66 -4.62 12.14
N LEU A 316 23.42 -3.81 11.10
CA LEU A 316 23.69 -2.39 11.09
C LEU A 316 22.61 -1.57 11.83
N LEU A 317 21.35 -2.01 11.79
CA LEU A 317 20.23 -1.31 12.40
C LEU A 317 20.42 -1.15 13.91
N MET A 318 20.18 0.07 14.42
CA MET A 318 20.37 0.47 15.83
C MET A 318 21.83 0.43 16.32
N GLU A 319 22.80 0.45 15.40
CA GLU A 319 24.23 0.61 15.71
C GLU A 319 24.74 2.01 15.32
N PRO A 320 25.88 2.44 15.87
CA PRO A 320 26.57 3.62 15.38
C PRO A 320 26.82 3.53 13.87
N ALA A 321 26.51 4.60 13.15
CA ALA A 321 26.70 4.63 11.71
C ALA A 321 28.21 4.56 11.36
N PRO A 322 28.62 3.70 10.41
CA PRO A 322 29.99 3.67 9.90
C PRO A 322 30.39 5.05 9.31
N GLU A 323 31.63 5.48 9.52
CA GLU A 323 32.10 6.75 8.95
C GLU A 323 32.14 6.70 7.41
N LEU A 324 31.98 7.85 6.77
CA LEU A 324 32.04 7.99 5.31
C LEU A 324 33.49 8.01 4.87
N VAL A 325 34.01 6.89 4.37
CA VAL A 325 35.42 6.71 4.00
C VAL A 325 35.54 6.67 2.48
N GLY A 326 36.69 7.12 1.97
CA GLY A 326 37.02 7.06 0.54
C GLY A 326 36.21 8.01 -0.34
N MET A 327 35.64 9.07 0.25
CA MET A 327 34.98 10.12 -0.52
C MET A 327 36.04 11.01 -1.16
N VAL A 328 36.09 11.03 -2.47
CA VAL A 328 37.09 11.78 -3.26
C VAL A 328 36.52 13.06 -3.84
N GLU A 329 35.20 13.13 -4.02
CA GLU A 329 34.53 14.33 -4.49
C GLU A 329 33.28 14.61 -3.65
N TRP A 330 32.99 15.90 -3.48
CA TRP A 330 31.81 16.39 -2.75
C TRP A 330 31.29 17.67 -3.39
N PHE A 331 30.02 17.71 -3.78
CA PHE A 331 29.44 18.90 -4.42
C PHE A 331 27.91 19.00 -4.22
N PRO A 332 27.34 20.23 -4.10
CA PRO A 332 28.01 21.53 -4.20
C PRO A 332 28.77 21.92 -2.94
N GLY A 333 28.55 21.28 -1.82
CA GLY A 333 29.17 21.68 -0.54
C GLY A 333 30.61 21.23 -0.38
N THR A 334 31.04 21.21 0.88
CA THR A 334 32.36 20.71 1.29
C THR A 334 32.24 19.34 1.93
N PRO A 335 33.29 18.50 1.90
CA PRO A 335 33.30 17.20 2.55
C PRO A 335 32.84 17.27 4.01
N LYS A 336 31.96 16.34 4.38
CA LYS A 336 31.40 16.21 5.73
C LYS A 336 31.77 14.86 6.32
N THR A 337 31.99 14.81 7.61
CA THR A 337 32.13 13.59 8.38
C THR A 337 30.85 13.37 9.20
N LEU A 338 30.53 12.16 9.59
CA LEU A 338 29.39 11.91 10.48
C LEU A 338 29.56 12.62 11.82
N ALA A 339 30.78 12.78 12.29
CA ALA A 339 31.08 13.57 13.49
C ALA A 339 30.65 15.04 13.34
N SER A 340 30.87 15.64 12.17
CA SER A 340 30.43 17.03 11.87
C SER A 340 28.91 17.16 11.71
N LEU A 341 28.20 16.04 11.50
CA LEU A 341 26.75 15.97 11.31
C LEU A 341 25.99 15.60 12.60
N LYS A 342 26.68 15.46 13.73
CA LYS A 342 26.00 15.22 15.01
C LYS A 342 24.96 16.30 15.30
N GLY A 343 23.82 15.89 15.84
CA GLY A 343 22.67 16.77 16.07
C GLY A 343 21.77 16.95 14.84
N LYS A 344 22.16 16.42 13.69
CA LYS A 344 21.34 16.39 12.46
C LYS A 344 20.77 15.00 12.22
N VAL A 345 19.63 14.94 11.54
CA VAL A 345 19.12 13.69 10.92
C VAL A 345 19.76 13.58 9.55
N VAL A 346 20.44 12.47 9.27
CA VAL A 346 21.16 12.28 8.01
C VAL A 346 20.49 11.20 7.18
N LEU A 347 20.17 11.52 5.93
CA LEU A 347 19.68 10.59 4.92
C LEU A 347 20.79 10.35 3.89
N LEU A 348 21.30 9.12 3.85
CA LEU A 348 22.23 8.67 2.81
C LEU A 348 21.43 7.92 1.76
N ASP A 349 21.44 8.41 0.52
CA ASP A 349 20.81 7.76 -0.63
C ASP A 349 21.90 7.19 -1.55
N PHE A 350 22.05 5.84 -1.54
CA PHE A 350 23.02 5.14 -2.40
C PHE A 350 22.38 4.89 -3.76
N TRP A 351 22.96 5.49 -4.81
CA TRP A 351 22.43 5.51 -6.16
C TRP A 351 23.51 5.42 -7.24
N ALA A 352 23.09 5.27 -8.51
CA ALA A 352 23.96 5.35 -9.68
C ALA A 352 23.20 5.92 -10.89
N THR A 353 23.94 6.49 -11.85
CA THR A 353 23.37 7.10 -13.07
C THR A 353 22.68 6.12 -14.02
N TRP A 354 22.98 4.83 -13.89
CA TRP A 354 22.35 3.74 -14.63
C TRP A 354 21.20 3.06 -13.86
N CYS A 355 20.93 3.47 -12.64
CA CYS A 355 19.91 2.90 -11.77
C CYS A 355 18.55 3.59 -12.02
N GLY A 356 17.76 3.08 -12.96
CA GLY A 356 16.44 3.62 -13.27
C GLY A 356 15.53 3.81 -12.03
N PRO A 357 15.34 2.78 -11.17
CA PRO A 357 14.52 2.91 -9.97
C PRO A 357 15.01 3.96 -8.97
N CYS A 358 16.30 4.34 -8.98
CA CYS A 358 16.82 5.40 -8.12
C CYS A 358 16.16 6.76 -8.42
N PHE A 359 15.80 6.99 -9.68
CA PHE A 359 15.20 8.26 -10.12
C PHE A 359 13.77 8.46 -9.60
N ASP A 360 13.09 7.38 -9.23
CA ASP A 360 11.75 7.44 -8.65
C ASP A 360 11.74 8.09 -7.25
N ALA A 361 12.85 8.03 -6.53
CA ALA A 361 12.99 8.65 -5.21
C ALA A 361 13.38 10.14 -5.27
N PHE A 362 14.06 10.59 -6.32
CA PHE A 362 14.63 11.93 -6.41
C PHE A 362 13.63 13.08 -6.19
N PRO A 363 12.41 13.06 -6.77
CA PRO A 363 11.45 14.13 -6.52
C PRO A 363 11.08 14.27 -5.03
N ALA A 364 10.89 13.15 -4.33
CA ALA A 364 10.59 13.14 -2.90
C ALA A 364 11.79 13.66 -2.07
N LEU A 365 13.01 13.20 -2.41
CA LEU A 365 14.23 13.65 -1.72
C LEU A 365 14.49 15.16 -1.91
N ALA A 366 14.24 15.69 -3.12
CA ALA A 366 14.36 17.11 -3.39
C ALA A 366 13.33 17.93 -2.60
N GLU A 367 12.07 17.48 -2.56
CA GLU A 367 11.02 18.09 -1.74
C GLU A 367 11.40 18.10 -0.25
N TRP A 368 11.85 16.95 0.30
CA TRP A 368 12.21 16.86 1.71
C TRP A 368 13.46 17.69 2.06
N HIS A 369 14.40 17.85 1.13
CA HIS A 369 15.52 18.74 1.32
C HIS A 369 15.04 20.19 1.50
N GLN A 370 14.09 20.64 0.67
CA GLN A 370 13.50 21.99 0.78
C GLN A 370 12.69 22.14 2.06
N ASP A 371 11.86 21.16 2.41
CA ASP A 371 10.93 21.24 3.53
C ASP A 371 11.62 21.10 4.89
N PHE A 372 12.65 20.23 5.02
CA PHE A 372 13.17 19.81 6.33
C PHE A 372 14.65 20.17 6.59
N SER A 373 15.37 20.76 5.63
CA SER A 373 16.77 21.14 5.87
C SER A 373 16.90 22.18 7.01
N GLY A 374 15.92 23.09 7.11
CA GLY A 374 15.80 24.03 8.23
C GLY A 374 15.60 23.37 9.58
N ASP A 375 14.91 22.23 9.63
CA ASP A 375 14.65 21.44 10.83
C ASP A 375 15.80 20.48 11.19
N GLY A 376 16.83 20.45 10.34
CA GLY A 376 18.06 19.71 10.58
C GLY A 376 18.16 18.38 9.84
N LEU A 377 17.40 18.18 8.76
CA LEU A 377 17.66 17.09 7.82
C LEU A 377 18.84 17.43 6.91
N VAL A 378 19.77 16.49 6.77
CA VAL A 378 20.85 16.53 5.79
C VAL A 378 20.69 15.34 4.86
N ILE A 379 20.52 15.59 3.56
CA ILE A 379 20.48 14.53 2.54
C ILE A 379 21.81 14.52 1.80
N VAL A 380 22.36 13.32 1.60
CA VAL A 380 23.57 13.11 0.81
C VAL A 380 23.31 12.00 -0.20
N GLY A 381 23.39 12.35 -1.49
CA GLY A 381 23.37 11.38 -2.58
C GLY A 381 24.73 10.68 -2.67
N MET A 382 24.79 9.42 -2.28
CA MET A 382 26.02 8.62 -2.21
C MET A 382 26.19 7.85 -3.52
N THR A 383 27.26 8.12 -4.25
CA THR A 383 27.62 7.34 -5.45
C THR A 383 29.12 7.04 -5.45
N ARG A 384 29.60 6.37 -6.47
CA ARG A 384 31.03 6.12 -6.67
C ARG A 384 31.38 6.22 -8.15
N TYR A 385 32.64 6.15 -8.47
CA TYR A 385 33.06 5.99 -9.84
C TYR A 385 32.67 4.62 -10.38
N TYR A 386 32.02 4.60 -11.53
CA TYR A 386 31.64 3.41 -12.29
C TYR A 386 32.41 3.30 -13.60
N GLY A 387 33.32 4.29 -13.89
CA GLY A 387 34.09 4.35 -15.12
C GLY A 387 33.24 4.64 -16.36
N ARG A 388 32.09 5.32 -16.18
CA ARG A 388 31.14 5.60 -17.25
C ARG A 388 30.48 6.97 -17.13
N ALA A 389 30.35 7.65 -18.28
CA ALA A 389 29.51 8.83 -18.44
C ALA A 389 28.61 8.66 -19.67
N GLU A 390 27.32 8.95 -19.54
CA GLU A 390 26.33 8.82 -20.62
C GLU A 390 26.33 7.43 -21.31
N GLY A 391 26.62 6.38 -20.54
CA GLY A 391 26.69 4.98 -21.04
C GLY A 391 28.03 4.59 -21.72
N MET A 392 28.94 5.54 -21.91
CA MET A 392 30.25 5.33 -22.49
C MET A 392 31.35 5.22 -21.42
N PRO A 393 32.47 4.50 -21.67
CA PRO A 393 33.62 4.52 -20.77
C PRO A 393 34.14 5.96 -20.55
N ALA A 394 34.46 6.28 -19.32
CA ALA A 394 34.92 7.62 -18.92
C ALA A 394 36.00 7.53 -17.84
N ASP A 395 36.92 8.48 -17.86
CA ASP A 395 37.84 8.74 -16.76
C ASP A 395 37.15 9.53 -15.63
N HIS A 396 37.77 9.62 -14.47
CA HIS A 396 37.22 10.31 -13.29
C HIS A 396 36.82 11.77 -13.58
N PRO A 397 37.65 12.63 -14.24
CA PRO A 397 37.26 14.00 -14.57
C PRO A 397 35.99 14.07 -15.44
N SER A 398 35.88 13.21 -16.44
CA SER A 398 34.71 13.15 -17.34
C SER A 398 33.47 12.68 -16.61
N GLU A 399 33.59 11.67 -15.74
CA GLU A 399 32.49 11.16 -14.95
C GLU A 399 31.99 12.19 -13.93
N ILE A 400 32.88 12.93 -13.25
CA ILE A 400 32.49 14.05 -12.36
C ILE A 400 31.80 15.17 -13.12
N ALA A 401 32.30 15.56 -14.28
CA ALA A 401 31.65 16.58 -15.10
C ALA A 401 30.24 16.13 -15.51
N PHE A 402 30.06 14.84 -15.80
CA PHE A 402 28.76 14.28 -16.09
C PHE A 402 27.85 14.28 -14.85
N LEU A 403 28.33 13.85 -13.68
CA LEU A 403 27.56 13.84 -12.42
C LEU A 403 27.07 15.25 -12.04
N LYS A 404 27.88 16.28 -12.24
CA LYS A 404 27.48 17.68 -11.99
C LYS A 404 26.35 18.11 -12.92
N ARG A 405 26.47 17.87 -14.23
CA ARG A 405 25.39 18.13 -15.20
C ARG A 405 24.12 17.31 -14.91
N PHE A 406 24.28 16.05 -14.52
CA PHE A 406 23.17 15.18 -14.15
C PHE A 406 22.40 15.73 -12.95
N LYS A 407 23.10 16.16 -11.91
CA LYS A 407 22.53 16.78 -10.70
C LYS A 407 21.69 18.01 -11.04
N GLU A 408 22.22 18.92 -11.87
CA GLU A 408 21.51 20.11 -12.35
C GLU A 408 20.27 19.76 -13.15
N LYS A 409 20.39 18.81 -14.10
CA LYS A 409 19.27 18.33 -14.92
C LYS A 409 18.14 17.75 -14.09
N GLN A 410 18.47 17.03 -13.02
CA GLN A 410 17.49 16.41 -12.11
C GLN A 410 16.99 17.39 -11.03
N LYS A 411 17.53 18.62 -10.97
CA LYS A 411 17.16 19.65 -9.97
C LYS A 411 17.34 19.18 -8.53
N LEU A 412 18.46 18.54 -8.25
CA LEU A 412 18.77 18.00 -6.92
C LEU A 412 19.68 18.99 -6.17
N ASP A 413 19.12 19.71 -5.19
CA ASP A 413 19.86 20.78 -4.47
C ASP A 413 20.71 20.25 -3.31
N TYR A 414 20.45 19.00 -2.84
CA TYR A 414 21.24 18.39 -1.76
C TYR A 414 22.62 17.91 -2.24
N ASP A 415 23.54 17.69 -1.30
CA ASP A 415 24.92 17.30 -1.59
C ASP A 415 25.05 15.92 -2.23
N PHE A 416 26.02 15.79 -3.14
CA PHE A 416 26.49 14.50 -3.64
C PHE A 416 27.91 14.24 -3.11
N ALA A 417 28.13 13.00 -2.65
CA ALA A 417 29.45 12.48 -2.30
C ALA A 417 29.79 11.32 -3.24
N VAL A 418 30.98 11.38 -3.82
CA VAL A 418 31.48 10.36 -4.77
C VAL A 418 32.63 9.61 -4.12
N ALA A 419 32.50 8.31 -3.98
CA ALA A 419 33.56 7.44 -3.48
C ALA A 419 34.45 6.92 -4.63
N ASP A 420 35.72 6.69 -4.31
CA ASP A 420 36.66 6.05 -5.22
C ASP A 420 36.40 4.53 -5.36
N ASP A 421 35.90 3.93 -4.29
CA ASP A 421 35.61 2.50 -4.20
C ASP A 421 34.20 2.20 -3.65
N GLN A 422 33.95 0.92 -3.38
CA GLN A 422 32.67 0.45 -2.82
C GLN A 422 32.68 0.27 -1.29
N PHE A 423 33.72 0.64 -0.58
CA PHE A 423 33.88 0.33 0.84
C PHE A 423 32.74 0.91 1.69
N THR A 424 32.47 2.20 1.53
CA THR A 424 31.35 2.84 2.26
C THR A 424 30.00 2.23 1.85
N GLN A 425 29.79 1.95 0.58
CA GLN A 425 28.57 1.30 0.11
C GLN A 425 28.34 -0.08 0.79
N VAL A 426 29.42 -0.89 0.90
CA VAL A 426 29.36 -2.20 1.56
C VAL A 426 29.19 -2.10 3.07
N SER A 427 29.83 -1.13 3.74
CA SER A 427 29.71 -0.92 5.19
C SER A 427 28.28 -0.51 5.61
N TYR A 428 27.55 0.15 4.73
CA TYR A 428 26.14 0.49 4.91
C TYR A 428 25.17 -0.60 4.39
N ALA A 429 25.69 -1.78 4.07
CA ALA A 429 24.90 -2.88 3.51
C ALA A 429 24.10 -2.51 2.24
N ALA A 430 24.56 -1.51 1.49
CA ALA A 430 23.95 -1.04 0.25
C ALA A 430 24.41 -1.89 -0.95
N THR A 431 24.11 -3.20 -0.89
CA THR A 431 24.52 -4.18 -1.93
C THR A 431 23.64 -4.14 -3.16
N GLY A 432 22.50 -3.49 -3.10
CA GLY A 432 21.58 -3.20 -4.22
C GLY A 432 21.26 -1.70 -4.26
N LEU A 433 20.86 -1.20 -5.44
CA LEU A 433 20.49 0.20 -5.61
C LEU A 433 19.03 0.35 -6.05
N PRO A 434 18.33 1.40 -5.58
CA PRO A 434 18.76 2.31 -4.52
C PRO A 434 18.81 1.62 -3.16
N THR A 435 19.65 2.13 -2.26
CA THR A 435 19.54 1.83 -0.83
C THR A 435 19.53 3.14 -0.06
N THR A 436 18.56 3.30 0.82
CA THR A 436 18.42 4.49 1.65
C THR A 436 18.70 4.14 3.11
N VAL A 437 19.50 4.98 3.78
CA VAL A 437 19.84 4.85 5.19
C VAL A 437 19.48 6.13 5.92
N LEU A 438 18.79 6.02 7.06
CA LEU A 438 18.57 7.15 7.98
C LEU A 438 19.39 6.98 9.24
N ILE A 439 20.05 8.06 9.62
CA ILE A 439 20.88 8.18 10.83
C ILE A 439 20.25 9.26 11.71
N ASP A 440 20.06 8.99 12.98
CA ASP A 440 19.49 9.95 13.92
C ASP A 440 20.52 11.00 14.40
N ARG A 441 20.04 11.94 15.21
CA ARG A 441 20.87 13.04 15.76
C ARG A 441 22.05 12.58 16.63
N LYS A 442 21.99 11.33 17.12
CA LYS A 442 23.06 10.69 17.94
C LYS A 442 24.07 9.93 17.08
N GLY A 443 23.83 9.83 15.77
CA GLY A 443 24.67 9.07 14.85
C GLY A 443 24.36 7.59 14.80
N VAL A 444 23.15 7.19 15.20
CA VAL A 444 22.69 5.79 15.18
C VAL A 444 21.87 5.52 13.91
N VAL A 445 22.11 4.40 13.25
CA VAL A 445 21.34 3.95 12.09
C VAL A 445 19.95 3.51 12.53
N ARG A 446 18.91 4.20 12.04
CA ARG A 446 17.52 3.97 12.42
C ARG A 446 16.67 3.35 11.29
N TYR A 447 17.18 3.36 10.08
CA TYR A 447 16.48 2.81 8.91
C TYR A 447 17.50 2.40 7.85
N VAL A 448 17.32 1.24 7.25
CA VAL A 448 18.09 0.75 6.10
C VAL A 448 17.16 -0.05 5.20
N GLU A 449 16.92 0.42 3.98
CA GLU A 449 16.09 -0.27 3.01
C GLU A 449 16.66 -0.19 1.59
N SER A 450 16.55 -1.31 0.86
CA SER A 450 16.95 -1.41 -0.54
C SER A 450 15.74 -1.45 -1.47
N GLY A 451 15.83 -0.77 -2.60
CA GLY A 451 14.77 -0.59 -3.58
C GLY A 451 13.82 0.54 -3.19
N THR A 452 12.99 0.98 -4.15
CA THR A 452 12.00 2.04 -3.97
C THR A 452 10.65 1.63 -4.52
N ASN A 453 9.59 2.13 -3.90
CA ASN A 453 8.21 2.11 -4.36
C ASN A 453 7.43 3.17 -3.57
N PRO A 454 6.20 3.54 -3.96
CA PRO A 454 5.42 4.57 -3.27
C PRO A 454 5.24 4.32 -1.75
N THR A 455 4.98 3.10 -1.34
CA THR A 455 4.81 2.75 0.09
C THR A 455 6.10 2.96 0.89
N ARG A 456 7.25 2.57 0.34
CA ARG A 456 8.56 2.79 0.99
C ARG A 456 8.92 4.26 1.09
N ILE A 457 8.58 5.07 0.09
CA ILE A 457 8.77 6.52 0.14
C ILE A 457 7.93 7.13 1.27
N GLU A 458 6.68 6.68 1.45
CA GLU A 458 5.83 7.14 2.56
C GLU A 458 6.36 6.69 3.93
N GLU A 459 6.79 5.44 4.07
CA GLU A 459 7.41 4.91 5.30
C GLU A 459 8.69 5.69 5.65
N LEU A 460 9.54 5.94 4.67
CA LEU A 460 10.76 6.72 4.82
C LEU A 460 10.45 8.17 5.26
N ARG A 461 9.47 8.82 4.64
CA ARG A 461 9.03 10.16 5.04
C ARG A 461 8.53 10.19 6.48
N ALA A 462 7.73 9.22 6.87
CA ALA A 462 7.23 9.10 8.25
C ALA A 462 8.38 8.94 9.24
N MET A 463 9.42 8.16 8.89
CA MET A 463 10.60 7.97 9.73
C MET A 463 11.44 9.26 9.81
N VAL A 464 11.61 9.98 8.70
CA VAL A 464 12.29 11.30 8.71
C VAL A 464 11.59 12.26 9.69
N ILE A 465 10.28 12.41 9.58
CA ILE A 465 9.49 13.30 10.47
C ILE A 465 9.63 12.85 11.93
N LYS A 466 9.56 11.55 12.19
CA LYS A 466 9.74 10.99 13.53
C LYS A 466 11.12 11.36 14.10
N LEU A 467 12.19 11.11 13.35
CA LEU A 467 13.56 11.39 13.82
C LEU A 467 13.83 12.89 14.00
N LEU A 468 13.23 13.73 13.16
CA LEU A 468 13.33 15.21 13.33
C LEU A 468 12.61 15.68 14.60
N SER A 469 11.54 15.00 15.03
CA SER A 469 10.80 15.32 16.26
C SER A 469 11.46 14.77 17.53
N GLU A 470 12.39 13.81 17.44
CA GLU A 470 13.18 13.28 18.55
C GLU A 470 14.23 14.33 18.98
N LYS A 471 14.38 14.54 20.31
CA LYS A 471 15.36 15.51 20.89
C LYS A 471 16.72 14.87 21.11
#